data_55322c30c933489b7c76dc17cd855dd5
#
_entry.id   55322c30c933489b7c76dc17cd855dd5
#
_cell.length_a   1.000
_cell.length_b   1.000
_cell.length_c   1.000
_cell.angle_alpha   90.00
_cell.angle_beta   90.00
_cell.angle_gamma   90.00
#
_symmetry.space_group_name_H-M   'P 1'
#
loop_
_entity.id
_entity.type
_entity.pdbx_description
1 polymer ?
#
loop_
_entity_poly.entity_id
_entity_poly.type
_entity_poly.pdbx_seq_one_letter_code
_entity_poly.pdbx_strand_id
1 'polypeptide(L)'
;YFVTCYLTQCVMLLAVGIGTGLATGKPIADTLDMSAAPGGDSLLLVMLFSSILTILLFGQFKWSPWSRQYLRSHPWGVAFWAAMLSLGTILPSQWILEQLQVQMPQQYEKLFEQIMGKPAGYIVIGVLVPVAEEMCFRGAILRKLLALFGERRHWMAIAVSAVIFGLFHFNVPQFIHATAIGLLLGWLY
;
A
#
# COMPACT_ATOMS: atom_id res chain seq x y z
N TYR A 1 5.75 13.19 -1.85
CA TYR A 1 5.71 11.73 -2.01
C TYR A 1 4.34 11.17 -1.55
N PHE A 2 3.95 11.36 -0.29
CA PHE A 2 2.65 10.92 0.22
C PHE A 2 1.49 11.46 -0.62
N VAL A 3 1.46 12.77 -0.83
CA VAL A 3 0.43 13.44 -1.66
C VAL A 3 0.43 12.89 -3.08
N THR A 4 1.59 12.59 -3.66
CA THR A 4 1.68 12.02 -5.00
C THR A 4 1.05 10.62 -5.06
N CYS A 5 1.35 9.75 -4.08
CA CYS A 5 0.73 8.42 -3.99
C CYS A 5 -0.79 8.51 -3.86
N TYR A 6 -1.30 9.43 -3.04
CA TYR A 6 -2.74 9.64 -2.89
C TYR A 6 -3.37 10.20 -4.18
N LEU A 7 -2.73 11.17 -4.81
CA LEU A 7 -3.20 11.74 -6.07
C LEU A 7 -3.25 10.70 -7.21
N THR A 8 -2.27 9.80 -7.30
CA THR A 8 -2.32 8.71 -8.30
C THR A 8 -3.55 7.83 -8.11
N GLN A 9 -3.91 7.52 -6.89
CA GLN A 9 -5.13 6.75 -6.59
C GLN A 9 -6.39 7.54 -6.95
N CYS A 10 -6.48 8.81 -6.57
CA CYS A 10 -7.63 9.66 -6.92
C CYS A 10 -7.80 9.82 -8.44
N VAL A 11 -6.71 10.08 -9.17
CA VAL A 11 -6.73 10.22 -10.63
C VAL A 11 -7.17 8.92 -11.30
N MET A 12 -6.69 7.76 -10.84
CA MET A 12 -7.09 6.48 -11.38
C MET A 12 -8.52 6.11 -11.02
N LEU A 13 -9.01 6.47 -9.84
CA LEU A 13 -10.41 6.30 -9.46
C LEU A 13 -11.32 7.09 -10.40
N LEU A 14 -10.98 8.34 -10.66
CA LEU A 14 -11.73 9.18 -11.63
C LEU A 14 -11.66 8.59 -13.04
N ALA A 15 -10.49 8.20 -13.52
CA ALA A 15 -10.31 7.65 -14.86
C ALA A 15 -11.10 6.34 -15.06
N VAL A 16 -11.04 5.42 -14.10
CA VAL A 16 -11.79 4.16 -14.13
C VAL A 16 -13.28 4.41 -14.00
N GLY A 17 -13.71 5.32 -13.11
CA GLY A 17 -15.12 5.70 -12.96
C GLY A 17 -15.71 6.28 -14.26
N ILE A 18 -15.00 7.20 -14.91
CA ILE A 18 -15.42 7.76 -16.20
C ILE A 18 -15.43 6.67 -17.28
N GLY A 19 -14.38 5.86 -17.37
CA GLY A 19 -14.28 4.77 -18.36
C GLY A 19 -15.40 3.73 -18.21
N THR A 20 -15.71 3.32 -16.98
CA THR A 20 -16.82 2.40 -16.70
C THR A 20 -18.19 3.02 -17.01
N GLY A 21 -18.39 4.31 -16.70
CA GLY A 21 -19.60 5.05 -17.07
C GLY A 21 -19.83 5.07 -18.57
N LEU A 22 -18.81 5.41 -19.34
CA LEU A 22 -18.86 5.43 -20.80
C LEU A 22 -19.12 4.03 -21.40
N ALA A 23 -18.45 3.00 -20.87
CA ALA A 23 -18.58 1.62 -21.36
C ALA A 23 -19.94 0.99 -21.04
N THR A 24 -20.55 1.35 -19.90
CA THR A 24 -21.83 0.77 -19.42
C THR A 24 -23.05 1.62 -19.75
N GLY A 25 -22.86 2.84 -20.25
CA GLY A 25 -23.93 3.81 -20.49
C GLY A 25 -24.56 4.37 -19.21
N LYS A 26 -23.95 4.15 -18.05
CA LYS A 26 -24.42 4.68 -16.75
C LYS A 26 -24.01 6.15 -16.60
N PRO A 27 -24.79 6.96 -15.87
CA PRO A 27 -24.38 8.31 -15.50
C PRO A 27 -23.03 8.29 -14.80
N ILE A 28 -22.11 9.16 -15.20
CA ILE A 28 -20.76 9.24 -14.61
C ILE A 28 -20.86 9.52 -13.08
N ALA A 29 -21.86 10.30 -12.65
CA ALA A 29 -22.12 10.56 -11.25
C ALA A 29 -22.32 9.28 -10.44
N ASP A 30 -23.04 8.30 -10.98
CA ASP A 30 -23.33 7.02 -10.30
C ASP A 30 -22.08 6.12 -10.21
N THR A 31 -21.16 6.24 -11.20
CA THR A 31 -19.90 5.47 -11.20
C THR A 31 -18.81 6.10 -10.33
N LEU A 32 -18.94 7.39 -10.03
CA LEU A 32 -18.05 8.14 -9.14
C LEU A 32 -18.62 8.27 -7.73
N ASP A 33 -19.83 7.77 -7.47
CA ASP A 33 -20.44 7.80 -6.14
C ASP A 33 -19.64 6.92 -5.19
N MET A 34 -18.81 7.57 -4.37
CA MET A 34 -18.00 6.92 -3.34
C MET A 34 -18.83 6.32 -2.20
N SER A 35 -20.14 6.65 -2.09
CA SER A 35 -21.04 6.06 -1.13
C SER A 35 -21.56 4.68 -1.59
N ALA A 36 -21.70 4.50 -2.90
CA ALA A 36 -21.84 3.19 -3.51
C ALA A 36 -20.43 2.65 -3.75
N ALA A 37 -19.90 1.84 -2.82
CA ALA A 37 -18.56 1.27 -2.95
C ALA A 37 -18.30 0.77 -4.39
N PRO A 38 -17.20 1.20 -5.04
CA PRO A 38 -16.88 0.74 -6.39
C PRO A 38 -16.86 -0.78 -6.41
N GLY A 39 -17.45 -1.41 -7.44
CA GLY A 39 -17.43 -2.86 -7.56
C GLY A 39 -16.00 -3.40 -7.52
N GLY A 40 -15.79 -4.62 -7.04
CA GLY A 40 -14.47 -5.21 -6.90
C GLY A 40 -13.60 -5.13 -8.17
N ASP A 41 -14.23 -5.16 -9.37
CA ASP A 41 -13.52 -5.01 -10.65
C ASP A 41 -12.96 -3.61 -10.86
N SER A 42 -13.77 -2.59 -10.60
CA SER A 42 -13.35 -1.20 -10.73
C SER A 42 -12.24 -0.88 -9.73
N LEU A 43 -12.35 -1.35 -8.50
CA LEU A 43 -11.33 -1.17 -7.47
C LEU A 43 -10.03 -1.89 -7.83
N LEU A 44 -10.11 -3.11 -8.37
CA LEU A 44 -8.93 -3.84 -8.85
C LEU A 44 -8.19 -3.09 -9.96
N LEU A 45 -8.92 -2.51 -10.91
CA LEU A 45 -8.33 -1.68 -11.98
C LEU A 45 -7.68 -0.41 -11.41
N VAL A 46 -8.34 0.26 -10.46
CA VAL A 46 -7.77 1.43 -9.78
C VAL A 46 -6.46 1.06 -9.08
N MET A 47 -6.44 -0.03 -8.32
CA MET A 47 -5.24 -0.52 -7.63
C MET A 47 -4.13 -0.88 -8.61
N LEU A 48 -4.46 -1.59 -9.71
CA LEU A 48 -3.51 -1.96 -10.75
C LEU A 48 -2.85 -0.73 -11.36
N PHE A 49 -3.65 0.18 -11.91
CA PHE A 49 -3.11 1.32 -12.65
C PHE A 49 -2.46 2.37 -11.74
N SER A 50 -3.00 2.61 -10.53
CA SER A 50 -2.37 3.53 -9.58
C SER A 50 -1.03 3.01 -9.09
N SER A 51 -0.90 1.70 -8.85
CA SER A 51 0.39 1.08 -8.47
C SER A 51 1.41 1.19 -9.60
N ILE A 52 1.05 0.85 -10.83
CA ILE A 52 1.92 1.01 -11.99
C ILE A 52 2.36 2.47 -12.16
N LEU A 53 1.42 3.40 -12.09
CA LEU A 53 1.71 4.83 -12.23
C LEU A 53 2.65 5.32 -11.10
N THR A 54 2.41 4.89 -9.87
CA THR A 54 3.29 5.20 -8.72
C THR A 54 4.70 4.68 -8.95
N ILE A 55 4.85 3.41 -9.35
CA ILE A 55 6.15 2.80 -9.65
C ILE A 55 6.89 3.57 -10.75
N LEU A 56 6.18 3.92 -11.84
CA LEU A 56 6.77 4.67 -12.94
C LEU A 56 7.21 6.09 -12.53
N LEU A 57 6.35 6.83 -11.81
CA LEU A 57 6.66 8.17 -11.35
C LEU A 57 7.85 8.18 -10.39
N PHE A 58 7.84 7.30 -9.38
CA PHE A 58 8.92 7.24 -8.39
C PHE A 58 10.24 6.79 -8.99
N GLY A 59 10.19 5.89 -9.98
CA GLY A 59 11.37 5.49 -10.75
C GLY A 59 11.89 6.62 -11.64
N GLN A 60 11.03 7.25 -12.43
CA GLN A 60 11.39 8.32 -13.38
C GLN A 60 11.97 9.55 -12.67
N PHE A 61 11.35 9.99 -11.58
CA PHE A 61 11.84 11.13 -10.79
C PHE A 61 12.98 10.76 -9.83
N LYS A 62 13.41 9.49 -9.82
CA LYS A 62 14.46 8.98 -8.92
C LYS A 62 14.16 9.25 -7.44
N TRP A 63 12.88 9.30 -7.07
CA TRP A 63 12.47 9.46 -5.68
C TRP A 63 12.71 8.18 -4.88
N SER A 64 12.60 7.02 -5.54
CA SER A 64 13.02 5.72 -5.04
C SER A 64 14.02 5.12 -6.03
N PRO A 65 15.34 5.37 -5.89
CA PRO A 65 16.33 4.94 -6.87
C PRO A 65 16.49 3.42 -6.84
N TRP A 66 16.47 2.82 -8.02
CA TRP A 66 16.76 1.40 -8.21
C TRP A 66 18.26 1.18 -8.13
N SER A 67 18.70 0.26 -7.29
CA SER A 67 20.12 -0.14 -7.21
C SER A 67 20.33 -1.52 -7.80
N ARG A 68 20.98 -1.57 -8.97
CA ARG A 68 21.43 -2.84 -9.54
C ARG A 68 22.48 -3.53 -8.67
N GLN A 69 23.22 -2.77 -7.90
CA GLN A 69 24.24 -3.29 -7.00
C GLN A 69 23.64 -4.10 -5.88
N TYR A 70 22.47 -3.69 -5.37
CA TYR A 70 21.71 -4.44 -4.36
C TYR A 70 21.29 -5.83 -4.87
N LEU A 71 20.80 -5.91 -6.11
CA LEU A 71 20.42 -7.20 -6.72
C LEU A 71 21.63 -8.10 -6.97
N ARG A 72 22.81 -7.54 -7.23
CA ARG A 72 24.05 -8.29 -7.40
C ARG A 72 24.60 -8.87 -6.10
N SER A 73 24.26 -8.31 -4.94
CA SER A 73 24.64 -8.84 -3.63
C SER A 73 23.90 -10.13 -3.24
N HIS A 74 22.99 -10.62 -4.09
CA HIS A 74 22.17 -11.81 -3.85
C HIS A 74 21.43 -11.77 -2.49
N PRO A 75 20.57 -10.76 -2.24
CA PRO A 75 19.92 -10.56 -0.92
C PRO A 75 18.81 -11.57 -0.63
N TRP A 76 18.83 -12.73 -1.25
CA TRP A 76 17.76 -13.74 -1.17
C TRP A 76 17.54 -14.25 0.25
N GLY A 77 18.62 -14.40 1.04
CA GLY A 77 18.51 -14.78 2.45
C GLY A 77 17.79 -13.72 3.27
N VAL A 78 18.13 -12.44 3.07
CA VAL A 78 17.46 -11.33 3.75
C VAL A 78 15.99 -11.25 3.31
N ALA A 79 15.71 -11.36 2.01
CA ALA A 79 14.35 -11.34 1.47
C ALA A 79 13.50 -12.49 2.04
N PHE A 80 14.07 -13.72 2.13
CA PHE A 80 13.39 -14.86 2.72
C PHE A 80 13.04 -14.62 4.19
N TRP A 81 14.01 -14.19 5.01
CA TRP A 81 13.75 -13.95 6.42
C TRP A 81 12.83 -12.76 6.66
N ALA A 82 12.91 -11.70 5.85
CA ALA A 82 11.96 -10.59 5.88
C ALA A 82 10.52 -11.05 5.57
N ALA A 83 10.35 -11.90 4.57
CA ALA A 83 9.05 -12.50 4.25
C ALA A 83 8.53 -13.37 5.40
N MET A 84 9.38 -14.25 5.96
CA MET A 84 9.00 -15.09 7.12
C MET A 84 8.62 -14.26 8.33
N LEU A 85 9.35 -13.19 8.60
CA LEU A 85 9.07 -12.29 9.70
C LEU A 85 7.74 -11.55 9.48
N SER A 86 7.48 -11.07 8.26
CA SER A 86 6.21 -10.43 7.91
C SER A 86 5.02 -11.39 8.06
N LEU A 87 5.16 -12.64 7.60
CA LEU A 87 4.15 -13.68 7.83
C LEU A 87 3.95 -13.97 9.33
N GLY A 88 5.02 -13.98 10.11
CA GLY A 88 4.98 -14.15 11.55
C GLY A 88 4.23 -13.05 12.30
N THR A 89 4.03 -11.86 11.71
CA THR A 89 3.25 -10.77 12.32
C THR A 89 1.73 -10.95 12.17
N ILE A 90 1.27 -11.84 11.30
CA ILE A 90 -0.17 -12.01 11.01
C ILE A 90 -0.92 -12.46 12.26
N LEU A 91 -0.47 -13.55 12.90
CA LEU A 91 -1.15 -14.10 14.08
C LEU A 91 -1.14 -13.12 15.27
N PRO A 92 0.00 -12.52 15.67
CA PRO A 92 -0.01 -11.52 16.74
C PRO A 92 -0.89 -10.31 16.44
N SER A 93 -0.91 -9.83 15.19
CA SER A 93 -1.76 -8.68 14.84
C SER A 93 -3.25 -9.03 14.88
N GLN A 94 -3.64 -10.21 14.44
CA GLN A 94 -5.01 -10.71 14.57
C GLN A 94 -5.42 -10.82 16.04
N TRP A 95 -4.58 -11.43 16.87
CA TRP A 95 -4.83 -11.53 18.29
C TRP A 95 -5.02 -10.16 18.96
N ILE A 96 -4.18 -9.18 18.62
CA ILE A 96 -4.32 -7.80 19.13
C ILE A 96 -5.68 -7.20 18.70
N LEU A 97 -6.08 -7.34 17.44
CA LEU A 97 -7.35 -6.82 16.93
C LEU A 97 -8.55 -7.47 17.65
N GLU A 98 -8.48 -8.77 17.92
CA GLU A 98 -9.50 -9.49 18.70
C GLU A 98 -9.61 -8.98 20.14
N GLN A 99 -8.44 -8.78 20.82
CA GLN A 99 -8.44 -8.21 22.19
C GLN A 99 -9.00 -6.79 22.23
N LEU A 100 -8.75 -6.00 21.20
CA LEU A 100 -9.26 -4.63 21.07
C LEU A 100 -10.72 -4.59 20.57
N GLN A 101 -11.30 -5.74 20.24
CA GLN A 101 -12.64 -5.87 19.63
C GLN A 101 -12.80 -5.00 18.36
N VAL A 102 -11.71 -4.80 17.62
CA VAL A 102 -11.71 -4.02 16.39
C VAL A 102 -11.95 -4.95 15.20
N GLN A 103 -13.05 -4.74 14.51
CA GLN A 103 -13.43 -5.53 13.35
C GLN A 103 -13.29 -4.70 12.05
N MET A 104 -12.99 -5.40 10.97
CA MET A 104 -13.02 -4.80 9.64
C MET A 104 -14.46 -4.41 9.29
N PRO A 105 -14.74 -3.18 8.83
CA PRO A 105 -16.09 -2.86 8.36
C PRO A 105 -16.48 -3.78 7.20
N GLN A 106 -17.71 -4.31 7.24
CA GLN A 106 -18.21 -5.33 6.30
C GLN A 106 -18.06 -4.95 4.82
N GLN A 107 -18.14 -3.66 4.50
CA GLN A 107 -17.94 -3.17 3.13
C GLN A 107 -16.54 -3.46 2.59
N TYR A 108 -15.49 -3.32 3.42
CA TYR A 108 -14.10 -3.61 3.02
C TYR A 108 -13.87 -5.12 2.92
N GLU A 109 -14.46 -5.90 3.81
CA GLU A 109 -14.39 -7.36 3.79
C GLU A 109 -14.97 -7.92 2.49
N LYS A 110 -16.19 -7.52 2.12
CA LYS A 110 -16.84 -7.91 0.86
C LYS A 110 -16.04 -7.50 -0.37
N LEU A 111 -15.47 -6.28 -0.38
CA LEU A 111 -14.64 -5.82 -1.49
C LEU A 111 -13.35 -6.65 -1.61
N PHE A 112 -12.73 -6.95 -0.49
CA PHE A 112 -11.54 -7.80 -0.45
C PHE A 112 -11.85 -9.21 -0.98
N GLU A 113 -12.94 -9.83 -0.54
CA GLU A 113 -13.39 -11.13 -1.05
C GLU A 113 -13.63 -11.11 -2.56
N GLN A 114 -14.30 -10.07 -3.09
CA GLN A 114 -14.54 -9.93 -4.53
C GLN A 114 -13.25 -9.82 -5.34
N ILE A 115 -12.25 -9.13 -4.82
CA ILE A 115 -10.95 -8.97 -5.49
C ILE A 115 -10.14 -10.26 -5.39
N MET A 116 -10.08 -10.87 -4.20
CA MET A 116 -9.32 -12.10 -3.96
C MET A 116 -9.96 -13.34 -4.59
N GLY A 117 -11.25 -13.29 -4.94
CA GLY A 117 -11.90 -14.32 -5.77
C GLY A 117 -11.35 -14.41 -7.19
N LYS A 118 -10.45 -13.52 -7.61
CA LYS A 118 -9.86 -13.45 -8.95
C LYS A 118 -8.36 -13.67 -8.91
N PRO A 119 -7.76 -14.46 -9.83
CA PRO A 119 -6.30 -14.65 -9.89
C PRO A 119 -5.53 -13.33 -10.00
N ALA A 120 -6.06 -12.35 -10.74
CA ALA A 120 -5.47 -11.02 -10.86
C ALA A 120 -5.39 -10.28 -9.51
N GLY A 121 -6.33 -10.52 -8.58
CA GLY A 121 -6.33 -9.93 -7.25
C GLY A 121 -5.07 -10.28 -6.45
N TYR A 122 -4.65 -11.54 -6.51
CA TYR A 122 -3.42 -11.99 -5.83
C TYR A 122 -2.17 -11.29 -6.37
N ILE A 123 -2.10 -11.06 -7.69
CA ILE A 123 -0.95 -10.36 -8.29
C ILE A 123 -0.96 -8.88 -7.92
N VAL A 124 -2.12 -8.25 -8.01
CA VAL A 124 -2.24 -6.81 -7.75
C VAL A 124 -2.04 -6.51 -6.27
N ILE A 125 -2.82 -7.13 -5.38
CA ILE A 125 -2.73 -6.88 -3.93
C ILE A 125 -1.48 -7.52 -3.32
N GLY A 126 -1.09 -8.72 -3.78
CA GLY A 126 0.05 -9.44 -3.19
C GLY A 126 1.41 -8.98 -3.70
N VAL A 127 1.50 -8.31 -4.85
CA VAL A 127 2.79 -7.93 -5.44
C VAL A 127 2.84 -6.44 -5.83
N LEU A 128 1.94 -5.99 -6.70
CA LEU A 128 2.06 -4.64 -7.28
C LEU A 128 1.82 -3.53 -6.24
N VAL A 129 0.78 -3.65 -5.43
CA VAL A 129 0.46 -2.67 -4.37
C VAL A 129 1.60 -2.62 -3.36
N PRO A 130 2.08 -3.73 -2.77
CA PRO A 130 3.21 -3.69 -1.85
C PRO A 130 4.49 -3.09 -2.45
N VAL A 131 4.81 -3.39 -3.71
CA VAL A 131 5.99 -2.79 -4.36
C VAL A 131 5.84 -1.27 -4.48
N ALA A 132 4.67 -0.79 -4.90
CA ALA A 132 4.41 0.65 -4.99
C ALA A 132 4.48 1.33 -3.61
N GLU A 133 3.94 0.69 -2.58
CA GLU A 133 3.99 1.16 -1.19
C GLU A 133 5.42 1.22 -0.66
N GLU A 134 6.22 0.16 -0.86
CA GLU A 134 7.62 0.16 -0.43
C GLU A 134 8.44 1.24 -1.14
N MET A 135 8.21 1.47 -2.42
CA MET A 135 8.87 2.55 -3.15
C MET A 135 8.50 3.93 -2.59
N CYS A 136 7.24 4.13 -2.21
CA CYS A 136 6.77 5.38 -1.61
C CYS A 136 7.31 5.54 -0.18
N PHE A 137 7.05 4.56 0.69
CA PHE A 137 7.28 4.71 2.13
C PHE A 137 8.74 4.46 2.51
N ARG A 138 9.39 3.40 2.03
CA ARG A 138 10.80 3.12 2.35
C ARG A 138 11.73 3.84 1.39
N GLY A 139 11.50 3.70 0.10
CA GLY A 139 12.35 4.29 -0.93
C GLY A 139 12.38 5.82 -0.93
N ALA A 140 11.29 6.49 -0.57
CA ALA A 140 11.22 7.95 -0.60
C ALA A 140 11.01 8.58 0.78
N ILE A 141 9.92 8.26 1.50
CA ILE A 141 9.55 8.95 2.75
C ILE A 141 10.56 8.65 3.86
N LEU A 142 10.76 7.36 4.20
CA LEU A 142 11.68 6.97 5.28
C LEU A 142 13.10 7.46 5.01
N ARG A 143 13.59 7.29 3.77
CA ARG A 143 14.91 7.78 3.38
C ARG A 143 15.08 9.27 3.60
N LYS A 144 14.06 10.08 3.30
CA LYS A 144 14.09 11.52 3.56
C LYS A 144 14.02 11.87 5.04
N LEU A 145 13.20 11.13 5.81
CA LEU A 145 13.12 11.32 7.27
C LEU A 145 14.45 10.95 7.95
N LEU A 146 15.11 9.86 7.52
CA LEU A 146 16.43 9.51 8.02
C LEU A 146 17.47 10.59 7.72
N ALA A 147 17.46 11.16 6.52
CA ALA A 147 18.34 12.26 6.15
C ALA A 147 18.05 13.54 6.97
N LEU A 148 16.78 13.78 7.34
CA LEU A 148 16.37 14.97 8.10
C LEU A 148 16.68 14.83 9.60
N PHE A 149 16.41 13.65 10.20
CA PHE A 149 16.56 13.45 11.64
C PHE A 149 17.96 13.02 12.05
N GLY A 150 18.75 12.50 11.09
CA GLY A 150 20.11 12.02 11.33
C GLY A 150 20.18 10.72 12.13
N GLU A 151 21.39 10.19 12.30
CA GLU A 151 21.62 8.88 12.92
C GLU A 151 21.10 8.77 14.36
N ARG A 152 21.21 9.83 15.15
CA ARG A 152 20.77 9.81 16.57
C ARG A 152 19.26 9.66 16.75
N ARG A 153 18.47 9.97 15.72
CA ARG A 153 17.00 9.95 15.76
C ARG A 153 16.39 9.01 14.72
N HIS A 154 17.16 8.00 14.25
CA HIS A 154 16.69 7.06 13.23
C HIS A 154 15.39 6.35 13.63
N TRP A 155 15.23 5.96 14.90
CA TRP A 155 13.99 5.36 15.41
C TRP A 155 12.78 6.28 15.28
N MET A 156 12.98 7.59 15.44
CA MET A 156 11.90 8.56 15.24
C MET A 156 11.51 8.65 13.76
N ALA A 157 12.49 8.59 12.85
CA ALA A 157 12.22 8.54 11.41
C ALA A 157 11.39 7.30 11.05
N ILE A 158 11.77 6.14 11.57
CA ILE A 158 11.07 4.86 11.37
C ILE A 158 9.63 4.95 11.92
N ALA A 159 9.46 5.42 13.16
CA ALA A 159 8.16 5.53 13.79
C ALA A 159 7.22 6.48 13.02
N VAL A 160 7.71 7.67 12.64
CA VAL A 160 6.93 8.63 11.86
C VAL A 160 6.54 8.04 10.50
N SER A 161 7.47 7.40 9.78
CA SER A 161 7.16 6.75 8.50
C SER A 161 6.12 5.63 8.65
N ALA A 162 6.23 4.82 9.71
CA ALA A 162 5.30 3.72 9.98
C ALA A 162 3.89 4.23 10.33
N VAL A 163 3.78 5.27 11.14
CA VAL A 163 2.48 5.89 11.47
C VAL A 163 1.83 6.49 10.22
N ILE A 164 2.59 7.21 9.39
CA ILE A 164 2.08 7.75 8.12
C ILE A 164 1.60 6.61 7.21
N PHE A 165 2.35 5.50 7.14
CA PHE A 165 1.96 4.32 6.38
C PHE A 165 0.65 3.71 6.88
N GLY A 166 0.49 3.56 8.20
CA GLY A 166 -0.76 3.11 8.80
C GLY A 166 -1.94 4.02 8.48
N LEU A 167 -1.77 5.34 8.64
CA LEU A 167 -2.81 6.34 8.37
C LEU A 167 -3.28 6.33 6.91
N PHE A 168 -2.42 5.94 5.97
CA PHE A 168 -2.75 5.83 4.55
C PHE A 168 -3.88 4.84 4.25
N HIS A 169 -4.16 3.92 5.15
CA HIS A 169 -5.20 2.89 4.98
C HIS A 169 -6.61 3.34 5.38
N PHE A 170 -6.76 4.47 6.07
CA PHE A 170 -8.04 5.10 6.46
C PHE A 170 -9.02 4.20 7.22
N ASN A 171 -8.56 3.12 7.84
CA ASN A 171 -9.36 2.28 8.73
C ASN A 171 -8.51 1.74 9.88
N VAL A 172 -9.14 1.52 11.04
CA VAL A 172 -8.44 1.19 12.29
C VAL A 172 -7.73 -0.16 12.25
N PRO A 173 -8.33 -1.27 11.79
CA PRO A 173 -7.65 -2.56 11.70
C PRO A 173 -6.38 -2.50 10.86
N GLN A 174 -6.48 -1.93 9.66
CA GLN A 174 -5.34 -1.81 8.77
C GLN A 174 -4.30 -0.81 9.29
N PHE A 175 -4.74 0.28 9.95
CA PHE A 175 -3.81 1.21 10.61
C PHE A 175 -2.90 0.51 11.60
N ILE A 176 -3.47 -0.32 12.49
CA ILE A 176 -2.69 -1.06 13.51
C ILE A 176 -1.71 -2.02 12.84
N HIS A 177 -2.20 -2.85 11.92
CA HIS A 177 -1.39 -3.84 11.22
C HIS A 177 -0.31 -3.20 10.35
N ALA A 178 -0.66 -2.22 9.53
CA ALA A 178 0.27 -1.52 8.65
C ALA A 178 1.33 -0.74 9.43
N THR A 179 0.96 -0.11 10.58
CA THR A 179 1.94 0.55 11.44
C THR A 179 2.93 -0.45 12.01
N ALA A 180 2.48 -1.61 12.49
CA ALA A 180 3.35 -2.66 13.03
C ALA A 180 4.33 -3.19 11.96
N ILE A 181 3.81 -3.53 10.76
CA ILE A 181 4.65 -3.92 9.62
C ILE A 181 5.56 -2.76 9.21
N GLY A 182 5.05 -1.53 9.24
CA GLY A 182 5.79 -0.32 8.95
C GLY A 182 7.03 -0.14 9.80
N LEU A 183 6.91 -0.38 11.11
CA LEU A 183 8.02 -0.37 12.06
C LEU A 183 9.04 -1.47 11.75
N LEU A 184 8.55 -2.68 11.51
CA LEU A 184 9.38 -3.84 11.21
C LEU A 184 10.20 -3.63 9.94
N LEU A 185 9.56 -3.29 8.83
CA LEU A 185 10.23 -3.08 7.54
C LEU A 185 11.11 -1.82 7.56
N GLY A 186 10.73 -0.79 8.33
CA GLY A 186 11.57 0.38 8.55
C GLY A 186 12.83 0.08 9.35
N TRP A 187 12.77 -0.86 10.27
CA TRP A 187 13.95 -1.36 11.01
C TRP A 187 14.87 -2.22 10.13
N LEU A 188 14.31 -2.99 9.20
CA LEU A 188 15.07 -3.80 8.25
C LEU A 188 15.74 -2.97 7.14
N TYR A 189 15.23 -1.76 6.89
CA TYR A 189 15.74 -0.85 5.86
C TYR A 189 17.07 -0.21 6.26
#